data_5b24f1c73bb43f04814f1230108b117f
#
_entry.id   5b24f1c73bb43f04814f1230108b117f
#
_cell.length_a   1.000
_cell.length_b   1.000
_cell.length_c   1.000
_cell.angle_alpha   90.00
_cell.angle_beta   90.00
_cell.angle_gamma   90.00
#
_symmetry.space_group_name_H-M   'P 1'
#
loop_
_entity.id
_entity.type
_entity.pdbx_description
1 polymer ?
#
loop_
_entity_poly.entity_id
_entity_poly.type
_entity_poly.pdbx_seq_one_letter_code
_entity_poly.pdbx_strand_id
1 'polypeptide(L)'
;MGTAKAMAYALHLPLYGIMTMDGLARNIPYTTDTICTIIDAQKKHVYAALYIYDGEHLRVKEEPFVVEAASLVERLRNQHKRVVFVGDGIKRIAPLVEDDELLIIGDLSYRIPKASSLLLSARSMIERGESADPMDMVPYYIRRSEAEVLWEEKHKDNPAMLKENPTVTVIEAAGEK
;
A
#
# COMPACT_ATOMS: atom_id res chain seq x y z
N MET A 1 14.53 6.23 -0.34
CA MET A 1 14.95 5.08 -1.17
C MET A 1 16.36 5.26 -1.72
N GLY A 2 16.73 6.37 -2.38
CA GLY A 2 18.03 6.58 -3.00
C GLY A 2 19.23 6.28 -2.10
N THR A 3 19.25 6.82 -0.88
CA THR A 3 20.33 6.57 0.10
C THR A 3 20.50 5.08 0.41
N ALA A 4 19.39 4.35 0.66
CA ALA A 4 19.45 2.92 0.95
C ALA A 4 19.99 2.11 -0.26
N LYS A 5 19.56 2.45 -1.48
CA LYS A 5 20.08 1.85 -2.72
C LYS A 5 21.59 2.09 -2.87
N ALA A 6 22.05 3.33 -2.68
CA ALA A 6 23.47 3.68 -2.77
C ALA A 6 24.31 2.93 -1.73
N MET A 7 23.84 2.83 -0.49
CA MET A 7 24.52 2.07 0.57
C MET A 7 24.57 0.57 0.25
N ALA A 8 23.45 -0.01 -0.16
CA ALA A 8 23.37 -1.43 -0.51
C ALA A 8 24.32 -1.75 -1.67
N TYR A 9 24.33 -0.91 -2.70
CA TYR A 9 25.22 -1.08 -3.86
C TYR A 9 26.70 -0.97 -3.47
N ALA A 10 27.08 0.11 -2.76
CA ALA A 10 28.46 0.37 -2.41
C ALA A 10 29.05 -0.65 -1.42
N LEU A 11 28.24 -1.19 -0.54
CA LEU A 11 28.65 -2.12 0.52
C LEU A 11 28.34 -3.59 0.19
N HIS A 12 27.78 -3.87 -0.99
CA HIS A 12 27.33 -5.20 -1.42
C HIS A 12 26.37 -5.85 -0.41
N LEU A 13 25.44 -5.05 0.16
CA LEU A 13 24.46 -5.51 1.12
C LEU A 13 23.14 -5.89 0.43
N PRO A 14 22.44 -6.92 0.93
CA PRO A 14 21.11 -7.25 0.43
C PRO A 14 20.12 -6.12 0.74
N LEU A 15 19.25 -5.80 -0.22
CA LEU A 15 18.21 -4.76 -0.09
C LEU A 15 16.82 -5.39 -0.19
N TYR A 16 15.95 -5.06 0.75
CA TYR A 16 14.57 -5.55 0.79
C TYR A 16 13.58 -4.39 0.71
N GLY A 17 12.65 -4.46 -0.23
CA GLY A 17 11.58 -3.49 -0.38
C GLY A 17 10.31 -3.93 0.34
N ILE A 18 9.86 -3.14 1.31
CA ILE A 18 8.66 -3.42 2.08
C ILE A 18 7.61 -2.36 1.78
N MET A 19 6.38 -2.79 1.51
CA MET A 19 5.27 -1.87 1.32
C MET A 19 4.99 -1.10 2.62
N THR A 20 4.82 0.21 2.51
CA THR A 20 4.44 1.06 3.65
C THR A 20 3.16 0.56 4.32
N MET A 21 2.21 0.07 3.52
CA MET A 21 0.94 -0.47 4.02
C MET A 21 1.11 -1.75 4.84
N ASP A 22 2.05 -2.63 4.47
CA ASP A 22 2.38 -3.83 5.27
C ASP A 22 2.91 -3.45 6.65
N GLY A 23 3.79 -2.43 6.68
CA GLY A 23 4.31 -1.89 7.94
C GLY A 23 3.23 -1.25 8.81
N LEU A 24 2.26 -0.56 8.21
CA LEU A 24 1.10 0.00 8.91
C LEU A 24 0.21 -1.11 9.48
N ALA A 25 -0.12 -2.12 8.68
CA ALA A 25 -0.93 -3.25 9.14
C ALA A 25 -0.25 -4.00 10.29
N ARG A 26 1.08 -4.16 10.22
CA ARG A 26 1.88 -4.82 11.27
C ARG A 26 1.99 -4.00 12.56
N ASN A 27 1.62 -2.71 12.57
CA ASN A 27 1.53 -1.93 13.81
C ASN A 27 0.40 -2.44 14.71
N ILE A 28 -0.68 -2.99 14.12
CA ILE A 28 -1.76 -3.62 14.89
C ILE A 28 -1.26 -4.96 15.41
N PRO A 29 -1.33 -5.20 16.73
CA PRO A 29 -1.07 -6.51 17.27
C PRO A 29 -2.11 -7.50 16.75
N TYR A 30 -1.85 -8.79 16.94
CA TYR A 30 -2.76 -9.85 16.54
C TYR A 30 -4.23 -9.53 16.86
N THR A 31 -5.09 -9.62 15.85
CA THR A 31 -6.52 -9.38 15.94
C THR A 31 -7.28 -10.30 14.98
N THR A 32 -8.54 -10.58 15.29
CA THR A 32 -9.47 -11.28 14.39
C THR A 32 -10.18 -10.32 13.42
N ASP A 33 -10.05 -9.01 13.65
CA ASP A 33 -10.66 -7.99 12.82
C ASP A 33 -9.88 -7.85 11.49
N THR A 34 -10.57 -7.40 10.44
CA THR A 34 -9.89 -6.98 9.21
C THR A 34 -9.16 -5.66 9.47
N ILE A 35 -7.90 -5.58 9.11
CA ILE A 35 -7.12 -4.34 9.17
C ILE A 35 -7.20 -3.65 7.81
N CYS A 36 -7.66 -2.40 7.79
CA CYS A 36 -7.66 -1.56 6.60
C CYS A 36 -6.59 -0.48 6.75
N THR A 37 -5.50 -0.61 6.02
CA THR A 37 -4.50 0.46 5.95
C THR A 37 -4.94 1.52 4.97
N ILE A 38 -4.82 2.79 5.34
CA ILE A 38 -5.24 3.92 4.54
C ILE A 38 -4.18 5.02 4.51
N ILE A 39 -3.85 5.48 3.30
CA ILE A 39 -2.95 6.61 3.04
C ILE A 39 -3.72 7.66 2.25
N ASP A 40 -3.55 8.94 2.60
CA ASP A 40 -4.25 10.03 1.90
C ASP A 40 -3.80 10.12 0.43
N ALA A 41 -4.73 9.94 -0.51
CA ALA A 41 -4.49 10.03 -1.96
C ALA A 41 -4.98 11.36 -2.56
N GLN A 42 -5.27 12.37 -1.71
CA GLN A 42 -5.83 13.68 -2.07
C GLN A 42 -7.27 13.64 -2.64
N LYS A 43 -7.91 14.80 -2.84
CA LYS A 43 -9.20 14.98 -3.52
C LYS A 43 -10.29 13.97 -3.11
N LYS A 44 -10.48 13.67 -1.81
CA LYS A 44 -11.43 12.68 -1.24
C LYS A 44 -11.05 11.21 -1.43
N HIS A 45 -9.94 10.87 -2.11
CA HIS A 45 -9.48 9.52 -2.30
C HIS A 45 -8.49 9.09 -1.23
N VAL A 46 -8.42 7.80 -1.02
CA VAL A 46 -7.43 7.12 -0.20
C VAL A 46 -6.81 5.97 -0.98
N TYR A 47 -5.53 5.71 -0.72
CA TYR A 47 -4.95 4.40 -1.00
C TYR A 47 -5.37 3.48 0.13
N ALA A 48 -5.92 2.33 -0.18
CA ALA A 48 -6.37 1.34 0.80
C ALA A 48 -5.81 -0.04 0.48
N ALA A 49 -5.55 -0.83 1.50
CA ALA A 49 -5.28 -2.25 1.40
C ALA A 49 -5.89 -2.97 2.60
N LEU A 50 -6.33 -4.21 2.41
CA LEU A 50 -6.95 -4.99 3.48
C LEU A 50 -6.05 -6.15 3.89
N TYR A 51 -5.96 -6.37 5.19
CA TYR A 51 -5.15 -7.42 5.80
C TYR A 51 -5.96 -8.20 6.82
N ILE A 52 -5.59 -9.45 7.01
CA ILE A 52 -6.11 -10.33 8.06
C ILE A 52 -4.95 -11.10 8.71
N TYR A 53 -5.14 -11.51 9.94
CA TYR A 53 -4.27 -12.51 10.54
C TYR A 53 -4.80 -13.92 10.26
N ASP A 54 -3.90 -14.79 9.79
CA ASP A 54 -4.08 -16.23 9.67
C ASP A 54 -3.12 -16.89 10.66
N GLY A 55 -3.62 -17.21 11.84
CA GLY A 55 -2.76 -17.51 12.99
C GLY A 55 -1.88 -16.31 13.32
N GLU A 56 -0.57 -16.49 13.41
CA GLU A 56 0.39 -15.42 13.68
C GLU A 56 0.85 -14.66 12.43
N HIS A 57 0.39 -15.08 11.25
CA HIS A 57 0.82 -14.53 9.97
C HIS A 57 -0.14 -13.45 9.46
N LEU A 58 0.38 -12.25 9.28
CA LEU A 58 -0.34 -11.19 8.58
C LEU A 58 -0.36 -11.50 7.09
N ARG A 59 -1.56 -11.55 6.51
CA ARG A 59 -1.77 -11.81 5.08
C ARG A 59 -2.50 -10.66 4.42
N VAL A 60 -2.12 -10.36 3.19
CA VAL A 60 -2.89 -9.46 2.33
C VAL A 60 -4.19 -10.14 1.96
N LYS A 61 -5.32 -9.50 2.27
CA LYS A 61 -6.67 -9.92 1.86
C LYS A 61 -7.08 -9.23 0.56
N GLU A 62 -6.66 -7.96 0.40
CA GLU A 62 -6.88 -7.18 -0.81
C GLU A 62 -5.67 -6.28 -1.04
N GLU A 63 -5.07 -6.39 -2.23
CA GLU A 63 -3.90 -5.62 -2.65
C GLU A 63 -4.19 -4.10 -2.65
N PRO A 64 -3.15 -3.25 -2.56
CA PRO A 64 -3.33 -1.81 -2.56
C PRO A 64 -4.09 -1.28 -3.77
N PHE A 65 -5.12 -0.47 -3.52
CA PHE A 65 -5.96 0.16 -4.53
C PHE A 65 -6.28 1.61 -4.17
N VAL A 66 -6.79 2.37 -5.14
CA VAL A 66 -7.29 3.74 -4.95
C VAL A 66 -8.81 3.72 -4.93
N VAL A 67 -9.40 4.44 -3.97
CA VAL A 67 -10.86 4.50 -3.84
C VAL A 67 -11.29 5.81 -3.19
N GLU A 68 -12.50 6.28 -3.46
CA GLU A 68 -13.11 7.38 -2.70
C GLU A 68 -13.41 6.91 -1.26
N ALA A 69 -13.08 7.74 -0.27
CA ALA A 69 -13.23 7.38 1.14
C ALA A 69 -14.66 6.94 1.51
N ALA A 70 -15.69 7.66 1.00
CA ALA A 70 -17.09 7.32 1.23
C ALA A 70 -17.46 5.94 0.66
N SER A 71 -17.05 5.66 -0.57
CA SER A 71 -17.30 4.37 -1.23
C SER A 71 -16.60 3.20 -0.51
N LEU A 72 -15.40 3.43 0.03
CA LEU A 72 -14.69 2.44 0.84
C LEU A 72 -15.49 2.10 2.10
N VAL A 73 -15.91 3.14 2.84
CA VAL A 73 -16.68 2.96 4.08
C VAL A 73 -17.98 2.21 3.82
N GLU A 74 -18.76 2.60 2.79
CA GLU A 74 -19.98 1.92 2.41
C GLU A 74 -19.75 0.45 2.05
N ARG A 75 -18.73 0.17 1.24
CA ARG A 75 -18.34 -1.20 0.87
C ARG A 75 -18.00 -2.06 2.08
N LEU A 76 -17.24 -1.53 3.05
CA LEU A 76 -16.83 -2.26 4.23
C LEU A 76 -18.00 -2.45 5.22
N ARG A 77 -18.86 -1.44 5.38
CA ARG A 77 -20.07 -1.52 6.20
C ARG A 77 -21.01 -2.64 5.74
N ASN A 78 -21.18 -2.80 4.42
CA ASN A 78 -22.00 -3.84 3.81
C ASN A 78 -21.45 -5.26 4.02
N GLN A 79 -20.18 -5.42 4.43
CA GLN A 79 -19.63 -6.72 4.78
C GLN A 79 -20.03 -7.20 6.18
N HIS A 80 -20.59 -6.34 7.03
CA HIS A 80 -21.00 -6.63 8.41
C HIS A 80 -19.89 -7.29 9.25
N LYS A 81 -18.62 -6.88 9.02
CA LYS A 81 -17.43 -7.36 9.73
C LYS A 81 -16.70 -6.21 10.38
N ARG A 82 -16.07 -6.49 11.50
CA ARG A 82 -15.24 -5.49 12.17
C ARG A 82 -14.00 -5.18 11.33
N VAL A 83 -13.74 -3.89 11.18
CA VAL A 83 -12.58 -3.35 10.44
C VAL A 83 -11.91 -2.29 11.28
N VAL A 84 -10.58 -2.39 11.42
CA VAL A 84 -9.75 -1.39 12.09
C VAL A 84 -8.98 -0.59 11.04
N PHE A 85 -9.24 0.72 10.97
CA PHE A 85 -8.54 1.63 10.07
C PHE A 85 -7.25 2.15 10.70
N VAL A 86 -6.14 2.11 9.94
CA VAL A 86 -4.83 2.63 10.36
C VAL A 86 -4.15 3.40 9.22
N GLY A 87 -3.32 4.36 9.57
CA GLY A 87 -2.59 5.19 8.61
C GLY A 87 -2.99 6.66 8.66
N ASP A 88 -2.36 7.48 7.84
CA ASP A 88 -2.55 8.93 7.84
C ASP A 88 -3.83 9.39 7.10
N GLY A 89 -4.41 8.50 6.27
CA GLY A 89 -5.69 8.72 5.60
C GLY A 89 -6.91 8.72 6.54
N ILE A 90 -6.74 8.40 7.84
CA ILE A 90 -7.82 8.37 8.85
C ILE A 90 -8.64 9.66 8.89
N LYS A 91 -8.01 10.82 8.68
CA LYS A 91 -8.73 12.13 8.63
C LYS A 91 -9.86 12.17 7.59
N ARG A 92 -9.78 11.34 6.55
CA ARG A 92 -10.82 11.20 5.50
C ARG A 92 -11.94 10.24 5.91
N ILE A 93 -11.62 9.27 6.77
CA ILE A 93 -12.53 8.20 7.18
C ILE A 93 -13.26 8.55 8.47
N ALA A 94 -12.59 9.19 9.43
CA ALA A 94 -13.14 9.44 10.76
C ALA A 94 -14.54 10.08 10.77
N PRO A 95 -14.82 11.14 9.98
CA PRO A 95 -16.16 11.73 9.95
C PRO A 95 -17.26 10.80 9.40
N LEU A 96 -16.88 9.72 8.72
CA LEU A 96 -17.81 8.79 8.06
C LEU A 96 -18.17 7.58 8.95
N VAL A 97 -17.42 7.37 10.04
CA VAL A 97 -17.53 6.19 10.90
C VAL A 97 -17.68 6.54 12.39
N GLU A 98 -18.02 7.81 12.72
CA GLU A 98 -18.03 8.33 14.09
C GLU A 98 -18.88 7.49 15.07
N ASP A 99 -20.02 6.96 14.62
CA ASP A 99 -20.94 6.17 15.41
C ASP A 99 -21.03 4.70 14.93
N ASP A 100 -20.01 4.19 14.25
CA ASP A 100 -20.05 2.84 13.69
C ASP A 100 -19.38 1.84 14.65
N GLU A 101 -20.11 0.84 15.11
CA GLU A 101 -19.59 -0.19 16.03
C GLU A 101 -18.66 -1.20 15.36
N LEU A 102 -18.74 -1.33 14.04
CA LEU A 102 -17.96 -2.29 13.26
C LEU A 102 -16.73 -1.65 12.58
N LEU A 103 -16.81 -0.35 12.27
CA LEU A 103 -15.76 0.38 11.57
C LEU A 103 -14.96 1.25 12.54
N ILE A 104 -13.86 0.74 13.04
CA ILE A 104 -13.12 1.28 14.19
C ILE A 104 -11.90 2.05 13.71
N ILE A 105 -11.68 3.24 14.26
CA ILE A 105 -10.45 3.98 14.06
C ILE A 105 -9.38 3.46 15.03
N GLY A 106 -8.28 2.99 14.48
CA GLY A 106 -7.11 2.57 15.25
C GLY A 106 -6.46 3.72 16.02
N ASP A 107 -5.82 3.40 17.13
CA ASP A 107 -5.12 4.35 17.99
C ASP A 107 -4.12 5.20 17.21
N LEU A 108 -3.85 6.40 17.72
CA LEU A 108 -2.92 7.35 17.10
C LEU A 108 -1.51 6.75 16.92
N SER A 109 -1.08 5.88 17.84
CA SER A 109 0.23 5.21 17.80
C SER A 109 0.40 4.25 16.61
N TYR A 110 -0.68 3.86 15.95
CA TYR A 110 -0.68 2.96 14.78
C TYR A 110 -0.75 3.67 13.43
N ARG A 111 -0.85 5.00 13.43
CA ARG A 111 -1.07 5.79 12.20
C ARG A 111 0.18 6.04 11.37
N ILE A 112 1.36 5.79 11.94
CA ILE A 112 2.66 6.01 11.29
C ILE A 112 3.40 4.69 11.20
N PRO A 113 3.98 4.34 10.03
CA PRO A 113 4.78 3.12 9.89
C PRO A 113 5.97 3.16 10.85
N LYS A 114 6.17 2.08 11.61
CA LYS A 114 7.31 1.92 12.53
C LYS A 114 8.39 1.07 11.85
N ALA A 115 9.65 1.44 12.00
CA ALA A 115 10.77 0.66 11.44
C ALA A 115 10.78 -0.79 11.95
N SER A 116 10.41 -1.02 13.23
CA SER A 116 10.27 -2.36 13.80
C SER A 116 9.19 -3.19 13.08
N SER A 117 8.06 -2.58 12.74
CA SER A 117 6.96 -3.24 12.02
C SER A 117 7.36 -3.59 10.58
N LEU A 118 8.12 -2.71 9.91
CA LEU A 118 8.69 -2.98 8.59
C LEU A 118 9.69 -4.14 8.65
N LEU A 119 10.56 -4.20 9.66
CA LEU A 119 11.49 -5.32 9.85
C LEU A 119 10.76 -6.65 10.08
N LEU A 120 9.69 -6.65 10.88
CA LEU A 120 8.86 -7.84 11.08
C LEU A 120 8.18 -8.28 9.77
N SER A 121 7.76 -7.35 8.92
CA SER A 121 7.21 -7.66 7.60
C SER A 121 8.29 -8.22 6.66
N ALA A 122 9.53 -7.73 6.76
CA ALA A 122 10.66 -8.19 5.96
C ALA A 122 11.17 -9.59 6.36
N ARG A 123 10.89 -10.05 7.57
CA ARG A 123 11.50 -11.25 8.14
C ARG A 123 11.40 -12.46 7.21
N SER A 124 10.24 -12.74 6.68
CA SER A 124 10.02 -13.88 5.78
C SER A 124 10.81 -13.75 4.47
N MET A 125 10.96 -12.55 3.94
CA MET A 125 11.77 -12.27 2.75
C MET A 125 13.26 -12.48 3.04
N ILE A 126 13.72 -12.01 4.20
CA ILE A 126 15.11 -12.19 4.66
C ILE A 126 15.43 -13.67 4.83
N GLU A 127 14.54 -14.43 5.49
CA GLU A 127 14.72 -15.88 5.71
C GLU A 127 14.76 -16.66 4.39
N ARG A 128 14.04 -16.21 3.35
CA ARG A 128 14.07 -16.80 2.01
C ARG A 128 15.17 -16.25 1.09
N GLY A 129 15.92 -15.23 1.54
CA GLY A 129 16.97 -14.60 0.73
C GLY A 129 16.44 -13.82 -0.48
N GLU A 130 15.18 -13.33 -0.42
CA GLU A 130 14.50 -12.62 -1.50
C GLU A 130 14.89 -11.13 -1.54
N SER A 131 16.19 -10.84 -1.70
CA SER A 131 16.66 -9.47 -1.86
C SER A 131 16.46 -8.98 -3.29
N ALA A 132 16.22 -7.68 -3.42
CA ALA A 132 16.16 -7.01 -4.71
C ALA A 132 17.52 -6.46 -5.13
N ASP A 133 17.75 -6.36 -6.43
CA ASP A 133 18.87 -5.59 -6.95
C ASP A 133 18.68 -4.09 -6.61
N PRO A 134 19.67 -3.45 -5.98
CA PRO A 134 19.58 -2.02 -5.70
C PRO A 134 19.35 -1.15 -6.95
N MET A 135 19.81 -1.56 -8.13
CA MET A 135 19.62 -0.79 -9.37
C MET A 135 18.18 -0.89 -9.88
N ASP A 136 17.54 -2.05 -9.77
CA ASP A 136 16.21 -2.30 -10.31
C ASP A 136 15.07 -1.93 -9.35
N MET A 137 15.35 -1.79 -8.04
CA MET A 137 14.34 -1.44 -7.08
C MET A 137 13.73 -0.06 -7.32
N VAL A 138 12.42 -0.01 -7.52
CA VAL A 138 11.64 1.21 -7.70
C VAL A 138 10.50 1.31 -6.68
N PRO A 139 9.99 2.52 -6.36
CA PRO A 139 8.80 2.67 -5.54
C PRO A 139 7.59 2.02 -6.21
N TYR A 140 6.73 1.40 -5.41
CA TYR A 140 5.45 0.88 -5.91
C TYR A 140 4.43 2.03 -6.01
N TYR A 141 4.11 2.44 -7.25
CA TYR A 141 3.13 3.48 -7.52
C TYR A 141 1.77 2.85 -7.82
N ILE A 142 0.83 2.91 -6.86
CA ILE A 142 -0.55 2.43 -7.02
C ILE A 142 -1.29 3.25 -8.08
N ARG A 143 -0.99 4.55 -8.17
CA ARG A 143 -1.54 5.48 -9.15
C ARG A 143 -0.43 6.05 -10.00
N ARG A 144 -0.65 6.08 -11.30
CA ARG A 144 0.24 6.79 -12.23
C ARG A 144 0.26 8.29 -11.91
N SER A 145 1.37 8.95 -12.16
CA SER A 145 1.47 10.38 -11.92
C SER A 145 0.48 11.16 -12.80
N GLU A 146 -0.04 12.28 -12.29
CA GLU A 146 -0.92 13.17 -13.10
C GLU A 146 -0.20 13.64 -14.37
N ALA A 147 1.13 13.81 -14.31
CA ALA A 147 1.93 14.19 -15.45
C ALA A 147 1.95 13.10 -16.54
N GLU A 148 2.04 11.83 -16.16
CA GLU A 148 1.97 10.70 -17.12
C GLU A 148 0.60 10.59 -17.76
N VAL A 149 -0.47 10.73 -16.96
CA VAL A 149 -1.85 10.69 -17.47
C VAL A 149 -2.10 11.84 -18.46
N LEU A 150 -1.70 13.07 -18.11
CA LEU A 150 -1.84 14.24 -18.97
C LEU A 150 -0.96 14.12 -20.22
N TRP A 151 0.22 13.54 -20.11
CA TRP A 151 1.11 13.31 -21.24
C TRP A 151 0.50 12.31 -22.23
N GLU A 152 -0.07 11.20 -21.74
CA GLU A 152 -0.77 10.22 -22.58
C GLU A 152 -2.01 10.80 -23.24
N GLU A 153 -2.80 11.60 -22.51
CA GLU A 153 -3.95 12.29 -23.10
C GLU A 153 -3.56 13.21 -24.25
N LYS A 154 -2.44 13.92 -24.11
CA LYS A 154 -1.93 14.79 -25.17
C LYS A 154 -1.35 14.03 -26.39
N HIS A 155 -0.92 12.79 -26.19
CA HIS A 155 -0.25 12.01 -27.22
C HIS A 155 -1.04 10.77 -27.65
N LYS A 156 -2.33 10.69 -27.28
CA LYS A 156 -3.24 9.59 -27.70
C LYS A 156 -3.25 9.34 -29.21
N ASP A 157 -3.09 10.40 -29.99
CA ASP A 157 -3.10 10.32 -31.45
C ASP A 157 -1.75 9.93 -32.07
N ASN A 158 -0.72 9.71 -31.26
CA ASN A 158 0.61 9.29 -31.70
C ASN A 158 1.13 8.06 -30.94
N PRO A 159 0.71 6.83 -31.34
CA PRO A 159 1.08 5.59 -30.66
C PRO A 159 2.58 5.30 -30.62
N ALA A 160 3.38 5.90 -31.51
CA ALA A 160 4.83 5.71 -31.51
C ALA A 160 5.50 6.35 -30.29
N MET A 161 5.01 7.51 -29.82
CA MET A 161 5.52 8.18 -28.62
C MET A 161 5.14 7.46 -27.32
N LEU A 162 4.02 6.72 -27.30
CA LEU A 162 3.60 5.95 -26.12
C LEU A 162 4.55 4.78 -25.83
N LYS A 163 5.24 4.24 -26.84
CA LYS A 163 6.19 3.13 -26.69
C LYS A 163 7.59 3.55 -26.22
N GLU A 164 7.93 4.82 -26.34
CA GLU A 164 9.26 5.35 -26.00
C GLU A 164 9.35 5.84 -24.55
N ASN A 165 8.27 5.78 -23.75
CA ASN A 165 8.33 6.21 -22.36
C ASN A 165 8.84 5.07 -21.47
N PRO A 166 10.10 5.07 -21.03
CA PRO A 166 10.68 3.99 -20.24
C PRO A 166 10.09 3.88 -18.81
N THR A 167 9.23 4.84 -18.42
CA THR A 167 8.59 4.87 -17.09
C THR A 167 7.28 4.10 -17.04
N VAL A 168 6.77 3.65 -18.18
CA VAL A 168 5.55 2.85 -18.28
C VAL A 168 5.91 1.36 -18.19
N THR A 169 6.31 0.91 -17.01
CA THR A 169 6.19 -0.53 -16.72
C THR A 169 4.71 -0.81 -16.52
N VAL A 170 4.05 -1.25 -17.58
CA VAL A 170 2.72 -1.83 -17.51
C VAL A 170 2.85 -3.06 -16.62
N ILE A 171 2.43 -2.94 -15.37
CA ILE A 171 2.12 -4.11 -14.55
C ILE A 171 0.81 -4.63 -15.15
N GLU A 172 0.93 -5.50 -16.14
CA GLU A 172 -0.18 -6.34 -16.56
C GLU A 172 -0.65 -7.07 -15.31
N ALA A 173 -1.89 -6.82 -14.92
CA ALA A 173 -2.54 -7.55 -13.86
C ALA A 173 -2.42 -9.04 -14.22
N ALA A 174 -1.62 -9.78 -13.44
CA ALA A 174 -1.62 -11.22 -13.46
C ALA A 174 -2.96 -11.68 -12.86
N GLY A 175 -3.97 -11.63 -13.69
CA GLY A 175 -5.31 -12.11 -13.41
C GLY A 175 -5.78 -12.87 -14.65
N GLU A 176 -5.77 -14.18 -14.52
CA GLU A 176 -6.46 -15.23 -15.24
C GLU A 176 -5.53 -16.38 -15.62
N LYS A 177 -5.37 -17.31 -14.66
CA LYS A 177 -5.53 -18.76 -14.93
C LYS A 177 -5.81 -19.48 -13.62
#